data_8ecdacedac40b2013308b2a70ad2c3dd
#
_entry.id   8ecdacedac40b2013308b2a70ad2c3dd
#
_cell.length_a   1.000
_cell.length_b   1.000
_cell.length_c   1.000
_cell.angle_alpha   90.00
_cell.angle_beta   90.00
_cell.angle_gamma   90.00
#
_symmetry.space_group_name_H-M   'P 1'
#
loop_
_entity.id
_entity.type
_entity.pdbx_description
1 polymer ?
#
loop_
_entity_poly.entity_id
_entity_poly.type
_entity_poly.pdbx_seq_one_letter_code
_entity_poly.pdbx_strand_id
1 'polypeptide(L)'
;VKIDSEYKEPHVTICTAKLTPTIQAAISLLQKEKEEQILTGLANNKTYIIDPNSIIVIRTEGRELALYNEDNNRLILNKPLYELEKRLGNNFIRISKSAIINLTKVKNIEASFNGTMEIELVLGIKEVITRNYRKQFKKRLGV
;
A
#
# COMPACT_ATOMS: atom_id res chain seq x y z
N VAL A 1 -11.22 -26.81 -0.01
CA VAL A 1 -9.77 -26.60 -0.32
C VAL A 1 -9.01 -27.85 0.10
N LYS A 2 -8.30 -28.46 -0.84
CA LYS A 2 -7.40 -29.58 -0.57
C LYS A 2 -5.97 -29.08 -0.61
N ILE A 3 -5.23 -29.27 0.47
CA ILE A 3 -3.80 -28.95 0.55
C ILE A 3 -3.05 -30.27 0.38
N ASP A 4 -2.21 -30.35 -0.64
CA ASP A 4 -1.47 -31.55 -0.99
C ASP A 4 -0.02 -31.15 -1.36
N SER A 5 0.93 -31.81 -0.75
CA SER A 5 2.37 -31.55 -0.95
C SER A 5 2.88 -31.95 -2.35
N GLU A 6 2.10 -32.64 -3.14
CA GLU A 6 2.44 -32.97 -4.51
C GLU A 6 2.36 -31.77 -5.47
N TYR A 7 1.61 -30.72 -5.08
CA TYR A 7 1.52 -29.50 -5.88
C TYR A 7 2.74 -28.61 -5.60
N LYS A 8 3.59 -28.47 -6.59
CA LYS A 8 4.76 -27.58 -6.55
C LYS A 8 4.39 -26.11 -6.62
N GLU A 9 3.26 -25.80 -7.24
CA GLU A 9 2.70 -24.45 -7.36
C GLU A 9 1.21 -24.48 -7.02
N PRO A 10 0.71 -23.47 -6.30
CA PRO A 10 -0.71 -23.38 -6.02
C PRO A 10 -1.49 -23.16 -7.33
N HIS A 11 -2.54 -23.93 -7.54
CA HIS A 11 -3.45 -23.72 -8.66
C HIS A 11 -4.90 -23.80 -8.22
N VAL A 12 -5.76 -23.08 -8.90
CA VAL A 12 -7.19 -23.05 -8.65
C VAL A 12 -7.93 -23.40 -9.94
N THR A 13 -8.83 -24.37 -9.85
CA THR A 13 -9.72 -24.75 -10.97
C THR A 13 -11.14 -24.36 -10.60
N ILE A 14 -11.76 -23.54 -11.44
CA ILE A 14 -13.15 -23.11 -11.28
C ILE A 14 -13.98 -23.79 -12.35
N CYS A 15 -14.91 -24.68 -11.92
CA CYS A 15 -15.86 -25.33 -12.79
C CYS A 15 -17.22 -24.65 -12.68
N THR A 16 -17.73 -24.11 -13.77
CA THR A 16 -19.01 -23.39 -13.79
C THR A 16 -19.70 -23.57 -15.15
N ALA A 17 -21.03 -23.60 -15.14
CA ALA A 17 -21.83 -23.61 -16.36
C ALA A 17 -21.94 -22.22 -16.99
N LYS A 18 -21.81 -21.16 -16.19
CA LYS A 18 -21.88 -19.75 -16.63
C LYS A 18 -20.86 -18.89 -15.90
N LEU A 19 -20.25 -17.96 -16.62
CA LEU A 19 -19.39 -16.94 -16.01
C LEU A 19 -20.27 -15.84 -15.40
N THR A 20 -20.35 -15.83 -14.05
CA THR A 20 -21.08 -14.80 -13.30
C THR A 20 -20.14 -13.64 -12.94
N PRO A 21 -20.66 -12.41 -12.65
CA PRO A 21 -19.84 -11.30 -12.17
C PRO A 21 -19.00 -11.63 -10.92
N THR A 22 -19.56 -12.44 -10.00
CA THR A 22 -18.85 -12.89 -8.79
C THR A 22 -17.69 -13.82 -9.13
N ILE A 23 -17.87 -14.76 -10.03
CA ILE A 23 -16.80 -15.67 -10.50
C ILE A 23 -15.72 -14.88 -11.24
N GLN A 24 -16.12 -13.92 -12.07
CA GLN A 24 -15.17 -13.08 -12.81
C GLN A 24 -14.34 -12.20 -11.87
N ALA A 25 -14.94 -11.67 -10.79
CA ALA A 25 -14.24 -10.94 -9.75
C ALA A 25 -13.22 -11.83 -9.01
N ALA A 26 -13.57 -13.07 -8.69
CA ALA A 26 -12.68 -14.05 -8.07
C ALA A 26 -11.49 -14.41 -8.99
N ILE A 27 -11.72 -14.62 -10.28
CA ILE A 27 -10.68 -14.87 -11.28
C ILE A 27 -9.71 -13.68 -11.35
N SER A 28 -10.23 -12.46 -11.38
CA SER A 28 -9.42 -11.24 -11.42
C SER A 28 -8.54 -11.09 -10.19
N LEU A 29 -9.04 -11.41 -9.00
CA LEU A 29 -8.25 -11.42 -7.76
C LEU A 29 -7.12 -12.44 -7.81
N LEU A 30 -7.38 -13.66 -8.28
CA LEU A 30 -6.38 -14.72 -8.41
C LEU A 30 -5.32 -14.40 -9.47
N GLN A 31 -5.70 -13.72 -10.56
CA GLN A 31 -4.76 -13.29 -11.59
C GLN A 31 -3.85 -12.15 -11.13
N LYS A 32 -4.34 -11.27 -10.25
CA LYS A 32 -3.53 -10.18 -9.67
C LYS A 32 -2.37 -10.69 -8.81
N GLU A 33 -2.49 -11.84 -8.18
CA GLU A 33 -1.38 -12.45 -7.43
C GLU A 33 -0.20 -12.87 -8.33
N LYS A 34 -0.43 -13.07 -9.64
CA LYS A 34 0.62 -13.42 -10.60
C LYS A 34 1.37 -12.22 -11.18
N GLU A 35 0.84 -11.02 -11.06
CA GLU A 35 1.47 -9.78 -11.50
C GLU A 35 1.94 -8.97 -10.28
N GLU A 36 2.86 -9.50 -9.48
CA GLU A 36 3.67 -8.67 -8.59
C GLU A 36 4.55 -7.78 -9.47
N GLN A 37 4.02 -6.64 -9.84
CA GLN A 37 4.80 -5.64 -10.55
C GLN A 37 5.85 -5.10 -9.59
N ILE A 38 7.11 -5.33 -9.95
CA ILE A 38 8.26 -4.82 -9.22
C ILE A 38 8.14 -3.30 -9.08
N LEU A 39 8.18 -2.82 -7.85
CA LEU A 39 8.24 -1.39 -7.56
C LEU A 39 9.69 -0.95 -7.55
N THR A 40 10.00 0.12 -8.25
CA THR A 40 11.35 0.70 -8.31
C THR A 40 11.35 2.16 -7.90
N GLY A 41 12.47 2.61 -7.36
CA GLY A 41 12.70 4.01 -7.02
C GLY A 41 14.13 4.44 -7.38
N LEU A 42 14.32 5.73 -7.52
CA LEU A 42 15.58 6.34 -7.91
C LEU A 42 16.24 7.06 -6.74
N ALA A 43 17.51 6.84 -6.55
CA ALA A 43 18.37 7.65 -5.69
C ALA A 43 19.81 7.65 -6.22
N ASN A 44 20.48 8.79 -6.20
CA ASN A 44 21.88 8.93 -6.62
C ASN A 44 22.18 8.33 -8.01
N ASN A 45 21.29 8.55 -8.98
CA ASN A 45 21.37 7.98 -10.34
C ASN A 45 21.34 6.44 -10.41
N LYS A 46 20.88 5.79 -9.34
CA LYS A 46 20.70 4.33 -9.28
C LYS A 46 19.22 3.98 -9.15
N THR A 47 18.82 2.92 -9.80
CA THR A 47 17.49 2.34 -9.64
C THR A 47 17.53 1.24 -8.58
N TYR A 48 16.66 1.35 -7.60
CA TYR A 48 16.50 0.38 -6.51
C TYR A 48 15.21 -0.38 -6.69
N ILE A 49 15.25 -1.69 -6.46
CA ILE A 49 14.05 -2.52 -6.31
C ILE A 49 13.56 -2.35 -4.88
N ILE A 50 12.29 -2.04 -4.72
CA ILE A 50 11.68 -1.75 -3.42
C ILE A 50 10.90 -2.95 -2.93
N ASP A 51 11.21 -3.43 -1.71
CA ASP A 51 10.36 -4.35 -0.98
C ASP A 51 9.18 -3.56 -0.38
N PRO A 52 7.92 -3.85 -0.76
CA PRO A 52 6.76 -3.16 -0.21
C PRO A 52 6.67 -3.23 1.32
N ASN A 53 7.12 -4.31 1.93
CA ASN A 53 7.11 -4.46 3.39
C ASN A 53 8.05 -3.49 4.12
N SER A 54 9.08 -2.99 3.43
CA SER A 54 10.01 -2.00 3.98
C SER A 54 9.51 -0.56 3.92
N ILE A 55 8.48 -0.28 3.14
CA ILE A 55 7.95 1.07 2.94
C ILE A 55 7.30 1.58 4.21
N ILE A 56 7.64 2.79 4.61
CA ILE A 56 7.02 3.51 5.73
C ILE A 56 5.97 4.48 5.21
N VAL A 57 6.35 5.38 4.31
CA VAL A 57 5.49 6.42 3.77
C VAL A 57 5.90 6.76 2.33
N ILE A 58 4.91 7.10 1.52
CA ILE A 58 5.08 7.69 0.20
C ILE A 58 4.35 9.04 0.23
N ARG A 59 5.05 10.12 -0.10
CA ARG A 59 4.48 11.46 -0.06
C ARG A 59 5.00 12.36 -1.17
N THR A 60 4.18 13.29 -1.58
CA THR A 60 4.58 14.34 -2.52
C THR A 60 5.42 15.38 -1.80
N GLU A 61 6.61 15.65 -2.32
CA GLU A 61 7.52 16.68 -1.86
C GLU A 61 7.86 17.59 -3.05
N GLY A 62 7.27 18.78 -3.07
CA GLY A 62 7.39 19.66 -4.23
C GLY A 62 6.79 19.01 -5.49
N ARG A 63 7.63 18.78 -6.51
CA ARG A 63 7.23 18.12 -7.77
C ARG A 63 7.53 16.62 -7.80
N GLU A 64 8.18 16.11 -6.79
CA GLU A 64 8.61 14.71 -6.70
C GLU A 64 7.67 13.90 -5.80
N LEU A 65 7.60 12.63 -6.08
CA LEU A 65 6.99 11.65 -5.19
C LEU A 65 8.11 10.88 -4.49
N ALA A 66 8.24 11.09 -3.19
CA ALA A 66 9.28 10.50 -2.37
C ALA A 66 8.75 9.32 -1.54
N LEU A 67 9.52 8.26 -1.50
CA LEU A 67 9.30 7.09 -0.66
C LEU A 67 10.37 7.03 0.42
N TYR A 68 9.96 6.75 1.66
CA TYR A 68 10.86 6.49 2.78
C TYR A 68 10.68 5.05 3.25
N ASN A 69 11.78 4.35 3.41
CA ASN A 69 11.80 2.96 3.86
C ASN A 69 12.52 2.77 5.21
N GLU A 70 12.46 1.56 5.75
CA GLU A 70 13.07 1.22 7.05
C GLU A 70 14.60 1.32 7.06
N ASP A 71 15.25 1.23 5.90
CA ASP A 71 16.71 1.42 5.75
C ASP A 71 17.10 2.90 5.75
N ASN A 72 16.15 3.79 6.07
CA ASN A 72 16.32 5.24 6.07
C ASN A 72 16.72 5.82 4.70
N ASN A 73 16.31 5.17 3.63
CA ASN A 73 16.51 5.66 2.27
C ASN A 73 15.32 6.51 1.83
N ARG A 74 15.64 7.58 1.10
CA ARG A 74 14.68 8.38 0.36
C ARG A 74 14.81 8.06 -1.13
N LEU A 75 13.77 7.49 -1.70
CA LEU A 75 13.73 7.10 -3.11
C LEU A 75 12.67 7.92 -3.85
N ILE A 76 12.97 8.31 -5.08
CA ILE A 76 12.02 9.04 -5.94
C ILE A 76 11.29 8.04 -6.81
N LEU A 77 9.96 8.15 -6.83
CA LEU A 77 9.08 7.33 -7.64
C LEU A 77 8.63 8.11 -8.88
N ASN A 78 8.51 7.41 -9.99
CA ASN A 78 8.08 7.99 -11.28
C ASN A 78 6.62 7.67 -11.62
N LYS A 79 5.86 7.15 -10.67
CA LYS A 79 4.44 6.81 -10.82
C LYS A 79 3.60 7.77 -9.99
N PRO A 80 2.39 8.11 -10.48
CA PRO A 80 1.48 8.94 -9.70
C PRO A 80 0.95 8.20 -8.47
N LEU A 81 0.61 8.96 -7.43
CA LEU A 81 0.18 8.43 -6.14
C LEU A 81 -1.08 7.54 -6.25
N TYR A 82 -2.03 7.88 -7.15
CA TYR A 82 -3.25 7.08 -7.36
C TYR A 82 -2.96 5.68 -7.96
N GLU A 83 -1.91 5.54 -8.78
CA GLU A 83 -1.50 4.22 -9.28
C GLU A 83 -0.90 3.38 -8.16
N LEU A 84 -0.08 3.98 -7.31
CA LEU A 84 0.52 3.30 -6.17
C LEU A 84 -0.53 2.85 -5.16
N GLU A 85 -1.55 3.67 -4.92
CA GLU A 85 -2.69 3.32 -4.07
C GLU A 85 -3.39 2.03 -4.53
N LYS A 86 -3.50 1.82 -5.85
CA LYS A 86 -4.09 0.61 -6.42
C LYS A 86 -3.16 -0.60 -6.39
N ARG A 87 -1.85 -0.39 -6.46
CA ARG A 87 -0.83 -1.46 -6.52
C ARG A 87 -0.40 -1.97 -5.17
N LEU A 88 -0.32 -1.06 -4.20
CA LEU A 88 0.06 -1.39 -2.85
C LEU A 88 -1.05 -2.21 -2.17
N GLY A 89 -0.65 -3.21 -1.41
CA GLY A 89 -1.58 -4.12 -0.76
C GLY A 89 -2.38 -3.50 0.38
N ASN A 90 -3.11 -4.35 1.10
CA ASN A 90 -4.04 -3.95 2.15
C ASN A 90 -3.38 -3.26 3.37
N ASN A 91 -2.07 -3.34 3.52
CA ASN A 91 -1.35 -2.67 4.60
C ASN A 91 -1.15 -1.16 4.35
N PHE A 92 -1.50 -0.68 3.16
CA PHE A 92 -1.32 0.72 2.79
C PHE A 92 -2.64 1.47 2.75
N ILE A 93 -2.60 2.71 3.19
CA ILE A 93 -3.78 3.58 3.19
C ILE A 93 -3.41 5.02 2.80
N ARG A 94 -4.26 5.62 2.00
CA ARG A 94 -4.18 7.04 1.68
C ARG A 94 -4.64 7.86 2.88
N ILE A 95 -3.86 8.82 3.31
CA ILE A 95 -4.14 9.68 4.49
C ILE A 95 -4.36 11.14 4.14
N SER A 96 -4.01 11.52 2.92
CA SER A 96 -4.21 12.86 2.37
C SER A 96 -4.17 12.81 0.84
N LYS A 97 -4.37 13.95 0.20
CA LYS A 97 -4.17 14.06 -1.26
C LYS A 97 -2.74 13.76 -1.68
N SER A 98 -1.79 13.89 -0.77
CA SER A 98 -0.36 13.85 -1.06
C SER A 98 0.41 12.73 -0.37
N ALA A 99 -0.24 11.86 0.41
CA ALA A 99 0.47 10.83 1.17
C ALA A 99 -0.28 9.49 1.29
N ILE A 100 0.50 8.41 1.22
CA ILE A 100 0.12 7.02 1.55
C ILE A 100 1.05 6.52 2.63
N ILE A 101 0.54 5.85 3.64
CA ILE A 101 1.35 5.23 4.70
C ILE A 101 1.16 3.72 4.75
N ASN A 102 2.15 3.05 5.33
CA ASN A 102 2.06 1.65 5.70
C ASN A 102 1.53 1.53 7.14
N LEU A 103 0.35 0.95 7.30
CA LEU A 103 -0.30 0.76 8.61
C LEU A 103 0.55 -0.06 9.58
N THR A 104 1.36 -0.99 9.09
CA THR A 104 2.24 -1.81 9.94
C THR A 104 3.40 -1.03 10.54
N LYS A 105 3.65 0.19 10.06
CA LYS A 105 4.73 1.08 10.51
C LYS A 105 4.25 2.21 11.42
N VAL A 106 2.98 2.19 11.80
CA VAL A 106 2.38 3.18 12.70
C VAL A 106 2.78 2.87 14.14
N LYS A 107 3.27 3.89 14.86
CA LYS A 107 3.57 3.81 16.29
C LYS A 107 2.42 4.31 17.14
N ASN A 108 1.93 5.51 16.84
CA ASN A 108 0.84 6.13 17.58
C ASN A 108 0.03 7.08 16.70
N ILE A 109 -1.15 7.44 17.17
CA ILE A 109 -2.08 8.33 16.51
C ILE A 109 -2.69 9.25 17.56
N GLU A 110 -2.70 10.54 17.28
CA GLU A 110 -3.29 11.57 18.14
C GLU A 110 -4.35 12.37 17.37
N ALA A 111 -5.48 12.64 18.04
CA ALA A 111 -6.50 13.51 17.46
C ALA A 111 -6.12 14.97 17.67
N SER A 112 -6.19 15.77 16.62
CA SER A 112 -5.97 17.21 16.65
C SER A 112 -7.28 18.00 16.76
N PHE A 113 -7.22 19.20 17.33
CA PHE A 113 -8.39 20.07 17.57
C PHE A 113 -9.11 20.50 16.27
N ASN A 114 -8.40 20.57 15.13
CA ASN A 114 -8.93 21.05 13.86
C ASN A 114 -9.62 19.97 13.01
N GLY A 115 -9.88 18.79 13.57
CA GLY A 115 -10.51 17.66 12.87
C GLY A 115 -9.55 16.81 12.04
N THR A 116 -8.25 17.08 12.10
CA THR A 116 -7.20 16.19 11.56
C THR A 116 -6.73 15.19 12.62
N MET A 117 -5.86 14.28 12.24
CA MET A 117 -5.18 13.38 13.17
C MET A 117 -3.68 13.41 12.85
N GLU A 118 -2.87 13.48 13.88
CA GLU A 118 -1.42 13.33 13.74
C GLU A 118 -1.04 11.86 13.92
N ILE A 119 -0.09 11.40 13.14
CA ILE A 119 0.38 10.02 13.15
C ILE A 119 1.90 10.02 13.23
N GLU A 120 2.42 9.23 14.13
CA GLU A 120 3.85 8.93 14.20
C GLU A 120 4.11 7.54 13.66
N LEU A 121 5.05 7.47 12.73
CA LEU A 121 5.53 6.25 12.10
C LEU A 121 6.90 5.87 12.68
N VAL A 122 7.37 4.68 12.37
CA VAL A 122 8.73 4.26 12.71
C VAL A 122 9.77 5.26 12.19
N LEU A 123 10.95 5.27 12.78
CA LEU A 123 12.03 6.25 12.51
C LEU A 123 11.65 7.71 12.82
N GLY A 124 10.60 7.94 13.63
CA GLY A 124 10.18 9.28 14.02
C GLY A 124 9.52 10.10 12.92
N ILE A 125 9.10 9.48 11.82
CA ILE A 125 8.40 10.16 10.72
C ILE A 125 6.99 10.53 11.19
N LYS A 126 6.62 11.79 10.99
CA LYS A 126 5.29 12.31 11.34
C LYS A 126 4.51 12.70 10.10
N GLU A 127 3.23 12.36 10.10
CA GLU A 127 2.29 12.68 9.04
C GLU A 127 0.95 13.16 9.61
N VAL A 128 0.16 13.81 8.77
CA VAL A 128 -1.16 14.30 9.13
C VAL A 128 -2.23 13.63 8.28
N ILE A 129 -3.20 13.02 8.94
CA ILE A 129 -4.40 12.49 8.29
C ILE A 129 -5.40 13.64 8.15
N THR A 130 -5.68 14.04 6.93
CA THR A 130 -6.59 15.15 6.66
C THR A 130 -8.05 14.75 6.89
N ARG A 131 -8.92 15.74 7.10
CA ARG A 131 -10.33 15.53 7.46
C ARG A 131 -11.07 14.57 6.54
N ASN A 132 -10.84 14.69 5.23
CA ASN A 132 -11.51 13.86 4.23
C ASN A 132 -11.11 12.38 4.28
N TYR A 133 -9.93 12.09 4.81
CA TYR A 133 -9.39 10.71 4.91
C TYR A 133 -9.57 10.10 6.30
N ARG A 134 -9.95 10.90 7.30
CA ARG A 134 -10.09 10.46 8.69
C ARG A 134 -11.12 9.34 8.87
N LYS A 135 -12.29 9.45 8.23
CA LYS A 135 -13.36 8.45 8.33
C LYS A 135 -12.90 7.09 7.82
N GLN A 136 -12.30 7.07 6.63
CA GLN A 136 -11.76 5.86 6.02
C GLN A 136 -10.65 5.23 6.88
N PHE A 137 -9.77 6.08 7.41
CA PHE A 137 -8.68 5.65 8.27
C PHE A 137 -9.17 5.00 9.56
N LYS A 138 -10.12 5.63 10.26
CA LYS A 138 -10.76 5.06 11.47
C LYS A 138 -11.44 3.73 11.18
N LYS A 139 -12.20 3.65 10.09
CA LYS A 139 -12.85 2.41 9.67
C LYS A 139 -11.84 1.29 9.44
N ARG A 140 -10.70 1.61 8.84
CA ARG A 140 -9.64 0.66 8.57
C ARG A 140 -8.99 0.11 9.84
N LEU A 141 -8.87 0.94 10.89
CA LEU A 141 -8.35 0.53 12.20
C LEU A 141 -9.40 -0.16 13.08
N GLY A 142 -10.66 -0.11 12.73
CA GLY A 142 -11.76 -0.61 13.56
C GLY A 142 -12.08 0.25 14.77
N VAL A 143 -11.80 1.55 14.69
CA VAL A 143 -12.03 2.53 15.76
C VAL A 143 -12.96 3.65 15.36
#